data_c11a22cf6a2f75412b1920c6de224ad8
#
_entry.id   c11a22cf6a2f75412b1920c6de224ad8
#
_cell.length_a   1.000
_cell.length_b   1.000
_cell.length_c   1.000
_cell.angle_alpha   90.00
_cell.angle_beta   90.00
_cell.angle_gamma   90.00
#
_symmetry.space_group_name_H-M   'P 1'
#
loop_
_entity.id
_entity.type
_entity.pdbx_description
1 polymer ?
#
loop_
_entity_poly.entity_id
_entity_poly.type
_entity_poly.pdbx_seq_one_letter_code
_entity_poly.pdbx_strand_id
1 'polypeptide(L)'
;MTRSSWMAIAVVFALAGSSFAAEPIGRVKIATGTASLSHAGRSTPLRVGDPIWLNDTVVTGADGSVGLTFTDQTRMSIGPNTRMAIDQYAFNPAEKDLSFVTRVSQGTLYYVSGMIAKLSKDKVAVATPEGTIGIRGTRFLVKVD
;
A
#
# COMPACT_ATOMS: atom_id res chain seq x y z
N MET A 1 39.26 -48.15 -37.12
CA MET A 1 39.53 -46.94 -36.35
C MET A 1 38.19 -46.22 -36.13
N THR A 2 37.60 -46.45 -35.01
CA THR A 2 36.36 -45.83 -34.60
C THR A 2 36.65 -44.69 -33.68
N ARG A 3 36.35 -43.45 -34.18
CA ARG A 3 36.36 -42.27 -33.30
C ARG A 3 34.98 -42.11 -32.70
N SER A 4 34.83 -42.43 -31.44
CA SER A 4 33.62 -42.14 -30.67
C SER A 4 33.67 -40.68 -30.20
N SER A 5 32.85 -39.87 -30.86
CA SER A 5 32.59 -38.50 -30.39
C SER A 5 31.63 -38.56 -29.24
N TRP A 6 32.11 -38.32 -28.06
CA TRP A 6 31.25 -38.12 -26.89
C TRP A 6 30.83 -36.67 -26.87
N MET A 7 29.63 -36.43 -27.37
CA MET A 7 28.98 -35.12 -27.15
C MET A 7 28.51 -35.06 -25.72
N ALA A 8 29.21 -34.29 -24.93
CA ALA A 8 28.73 -33.89 -23.59
C ALA A 8 27.61 -32.88 -23.83
N ILE A 9 26.36 -33.30 -23.58
CA ILE A 9 25.22 -32.42 -23.51
C ILE A 9 25.29 -31.75 -22.16
N ALA A 10 25.73 -30.50 -22.11
CA ALA A 10 25.64 -29.67 -20.94
C ALA A 10 24.15 -29.27 -20.81
N VAL A 11 23.44 -29.95 -19.92
CA VAL A 11 22.10 -29.53 -19.50
C VAL A 11 22.28 -28.29 -18.59
N VAL A 12 22.11 -27.15 -19.18
CA VAL A 12 22.00 -25.90 -18.42
C VAL A 12 20.63 -25.91 -17.73
N PHE A 13 20.62 -26.30 -16.47
CA PHE A 13 19.49 -26.10 -15.60
C PHE A 13 19.38 -24.58 -15.35
N ALA A 14 18.55 -23.91 -16.14
CA ALA A 14 18.12 -22.56 -15.83
C ALA A 14 17.25 -22.67 -14.58
N LEU A 15 17.81 -22.36 -13.43
CA LEU A 15 17.07 -22.05 -12.23
C LEU A 15 16.26 -20.79 -12.53
N ALA A 16 15.02 -20.99 -13.02
CA ALA A 16 14.04 -19.94 -13.01
C ALA A 16 13.75 -19.62 -11.54
N GLY A 17 14.49 -18.68 -10.99
CA GLY A 17 14.18 -18.13 -9.69
C GLY A 17 12.79 -17.54 -9.76
N SER A 18 11.83 -18.15 -9.06
CA SER A 18 10.52 -17.58 -8.85
C SER A 18 10.72 -16.30 -8.02
N SER A 19 10.88 -15.17 -8.70
CA SER A 19 10.80 -13.88 -8.00
C SER A 19 9.35 -13.73 -7.57
N PHE A 20 9.07 -13.89 -6.27
CA PHE A 20 7.81 -13.50 -5.68
C PHE A 20 7.73 -11.97 -5.78
N ALA A 21 7.08 -11.48 -6.84
CA ALA A 21 6.76 -10.07 -6.93
C ALA A 21 5.81 -9.73 -5.77
N ALA A 22 6.14 -8.71 -4.99
CA ALA A 22 5.23 -8.19 -3.97
C ALA A 22 3.89 -7.85 -4.65
N GLU A 23 2.79 -8.19 -3.99
CA GLU A 23 1.46 -7.85 -4.49
C GLU A 23 1.06 -6.45 -4.01
N PRO A 24 0.30 -5.69 -4.83
CA PRO A 24 -0.21 -4.41 -4.38
C PRO A 24 -1.20 -4.61 -3.22
N ILE A 25 -1.15 -3.70 -2.27
CA ILE A 25 -2.02 -3.73 -1.09
C ILE A 25 -3.34 -2.98 -1.31
N GLY A 26 -3.42 -2.18 -2.36
CA GLY A 26 -4.61 -1.40 -2.70
C GLY A 26 -4.54 -0.81 -4.10
N ARG A 27 -5.59 -0.06 -4.45
CA ARG A 27 -5.68 0.62 -5.73
C ARG A 27 -6.32 1.99 -5.59
N VAL A 28 -5.95 2.89 -6.49
CA VAL A 28 -6.56 4.20 -6.64
C VAL A 28 -7.93 4.05 -7.31
N LYS A 29 -8.97 4.52 -6.65
CA LYS A 29 -10.35 4.52 -7.17
C LYS A 29 -10.80 5.88 -7.66
N ILE A 30 -10.30 6.95 -7.04
CA ILE A 30 -10.59 8.33 -7.39
C ILE A 30 -9.27 9.09 -7.37
N ALA A 31 -9.03 9.91 -8.38
CA ALA A 31 -7.91 10.85 -8.42
C ALA A 31 -8.36 12.10 -9.15
N THR A 32 -8.41 13.23 -8.46
CA THR A 32 -8.77 14.53 -9.01
C THR A 32 -7.74 15.57 -8.63
N GLY A 33 -7.52 16.55 -9.50
CA GLY A 33 -6.57 17.61 -9.28
C GLY A 33 -5.13 17.11 -9.22
N THR A 34 -4.30 17.80 -8.45
CA THR A 34 -2.87 17.47 -8.30
C THR A 34 -2.69 16.40 -7.23
N ALA A 35 -2.25 15.22 -7.65
CA ALA A 35 -1.94 14.11 -6.76
C ALA A 35 -0.77 13.30 -7.31
N SER A 36 0.12 12.87 -6.44
CA SER A 36 1.28 12.07 -6.80
C SER A 36 1.49 10.92 -5.83
N LEU A 37 2.15 9.89 -6.33
CA LEU A 37 2.57 8.72 -5.56
C LEU A 37 4.09 8.68 -5.53
N SER A 38 4.66 8.60 -4.34
CA SER A 38 6.08 8.29 -4.16
C SER A 38 6.23 6.81 -3.86
N HIS A 39 6.88 6.10 -4.76
CA HIS A 39 7.16 4.67 -4.67
C HIS A 39 8.63 4.42 -4.93
N ALA A 40 9.33 3.75 -3.99
CA ALA A 40 10.75 3.43 -4.13
C ALA A 40 11.62 4.64 -4.51
N GLY A 41 11.34 5.82 -3.94
CA GLY A 41 12.07 7.06 -4.19
C GLY A 41 11.69 7.80 -5.48
N ARG A 42 10.70 7.31 -6.21
CA ARG A 42 10.19 7.96 -7.43
C ARG A 42 8.81 8.54 -7.19
N SER A 43 8.60 9.78 -7.63
CA SER A 43 7.31 10.45 -7.58
C SER A 43 6.67 10.47 -8.98
N THR A 44 5.47 9.95 -9.08
CA THR A 44 4.70 9.90 -10.33
C THR A 44 3.30 10.43 -10.11
N PRO A 45 2.65 11.05 -11.13
CA PRO A 45 1.25 11.44 -11.02
C PRO A 45 0.37 10.21 -10.75
N LEU A 46 -0.59 10.36 -9.83
CA LEU A 46 -1.59 9.32 -9.54
C LEU A 46 -2.69 9.31 -10.59
N ARG A 47 -3.09 8.11 -10.97
CA ARG A 47 -4.21 7.86 -11.88
C ARG A 47 -5.13 6.80 -11.30
N VAL A 48 -6.41 6.86 -11.66
CA VAL A 48 -7.37 5.81 -11.33
C VAL A 48 -6.89 4.46 -11.87
N GLY A 49 -6.92 3.45 -11.02
CA GLY A 49 -6.45 2.11 -11.32
C GLY A 49 -5.01 1.82 -10.91
N ASP A 50 -4.23 2.85 -10.57
CA ASP A 50 -2.85 2.65 -10.12
C ASP A 50 -2.77 1.78 -8.86
N PRO A 51 -1.82 0.86 -8.78
CA PRO A 51 -1.61 0.06 -7.58
C PRO A 51 -0.96 0.88 -6.48
N ILE A 52 -1.28 0.52 -5.24
CA ILE A 52 -0.63 1.05 -4.03
C ILE A 52 0.15 -0.09 -3.39
N TRP A 53 1.38 0.20 -3.01
CA TRP A 53 2.31 -0.75 -2.40
C TRP A 53 2.62 -0.35 -0.96
N LEU A 54 3.11 -1.31 -0.19
CA LEU A 54 3.62 -1.00 1.15
C LEU A 54 4.76 0.02 1.06
N ASN A 55 4.79 0.95 1.99
CA ASN A 55 5.71 2.10 2.08
C ASN A 55 5.50 3.19 1.03
N ASP A 56 4.45 3.11 0.24
CA ASP A 56 4.10 4.20 -0.67
C ASP A 56 3.62 5.44 0.10
N THR A 57 3.90 6.60 -0.46
CA THR A 57 3.43 7.89 0.05
C THR A 57 2.56 8.57 -1.00
N VAL A 58 1.35 8.96 -0.59
CA VAL A 58 0.44 9.77 -1.42
C VAL A 58 0.55 11.22 -1.00
N VAL A 59 0.73 12.09 -1.98
CA VAL A 59 0.82 13.54 -1.77
C VAL A 59 -0.21 14.22 -2.65
N THR A 60 -1.05 15.07 -2.06
CA THR A 60 -2.03 15.88 -2.79
C THR A 60 -1.68 17.36 -2.71
N GLY A 61 -1.98 18.10 -3.78
CA GLY A 61 -1.90 19.55 -3.80
C GLY A 61 -3.18 20.23 -3.30
N ALA A 62 -3.24 21.54 -3.43
CA ALA A 62 -4.36 22.34 -2.93
C ALA A 62 -5.71 21.99 -3.56
N ASP A 63 -5.71 21.46 -4.77
CA ASP A 63 -6.88 21.00 -5.52
C ASP A 63 -7.01 19.48 -5.58
N GLY A 64 -6.12 18.75 -4.90
CA GLY A 64 -6.04 17.32 -5.01
C GLY A 64 -7.04 16.57 -4.12
N SER A 65 -7.52 15.44 -4.62
CA SER A 65 -8.33 14.50 -3.87
C SER A 65 -8.10 13.10 -4.39
N VAL A 66 -7.89 12.14 -3.49
CA VAL A 66 -7.60 10.75 -3.84
C VAL A 66 -8.47 9.80 -3.02
N GLY A 67 -9.08 8.84 -3.69
CA GLY A 67 -9.79 7.73 -3.04
C GLY A 67 -9.03 6.43 -3.26
N LEU A 68 -8.77 5.70 -2.19
CA LEU A 68 -8.09 4.41 -2.19
C LEU A 68 -9.00 3.31 -1.67
N THR A 69 -8.86 2.12 -2.23
CA THR A 69 -9.45 0.89 -1.68
C THR A 69 -8.36 -0.15 -1.52
N PHE A 70 -8.26 -0.72 -0.33
CA PHE A 70 -7.27 -1.74 0.01
C PHE A 70 -7.85 -3.16 -0.12
N THR A 71 -6.98 -4.15 -0.13
CA THR A 71 -7.37 -5.55 -0.33
C THR A 71 -8.26 -6.09 0.81
N ASP A 72 -8.19 -5.52 2.00
CA ASP A 72 -9.06 -5.84 3.14
C ASP A 72 -10.39 -5.08 3.15
N GLN A 73 -10.70 -4.36 2.09
CA GLN A 73 -11.88 -3.51 1.92
C GLN A 73 -11.85 -2.20 2.74
N THR A 74 -10.73 -1.84 3.33
CA THR A 74 -10.54 -0.50 3.88
C THR A 74 -10.60 0.53 2.76
N ARG A 75 -11.32 1.63 2.98
CA ARG A 75 -11.41 2.76 2.07
C ARG A 75 -10.86 4.02 2.73
N MET A 76 -10.10 4.76 1.97
CA MET A 76 -9.55 6.04 2.41
C MET A 76 -9.88 7.13 1.40
N SER A 77 -10.28 8.30 1.91
CA SER A 77 -10.37 9.51 1.10
C SER A 77 -9.37 10.51 1.61
N ILE A 78 -8.47 10.92 0.74
CA ILE A 78 -7.37 11.83 1.04
C ILE A 78 -7.74 13.20 0.49
N GLY A 79 -7.81 14.19 1.37
CA GLY A 79 -8.16 15.57 1.03
C GLY A 79 -7.00 16.37 0.45
N PRO A 80 -7.22 17.68 0.20
CA PRO A 80 -6.16 18.57 -0.30
C PRO A 80 -5.00 18.75 0.68
N ASN A 81 -3.83 19.11 0.15
CA ASN A 81 -2.62 19.41 0.93
C ASN A 81 -2.26 18.32 1.95
N THR A 82 -2.40 17.06 1.53
CA THR A 82 -2.21 15.91 2.41
C THR A 82 -0.95 15.14 2.00
N ARG A 83 -0.24 14.65 3.01
CA ARG A 83 0.85 13.71 2.86
C ARG A 83 0.57 12.50 3.75
N MET A 84 0.41 11.34 3.13
CA MET A 84 0.02 10.10 3.79
C MET A 84 0.87 8.93 3.29
N ALA A 85 1.42 8.16 4.21
CA ALA A 85 2.21 6.98 3.92
C ALA A 85 1.59 5.73 4.55
N ILE A 86 1.79 4.59 3.91
CA ILE A 86 1.42 3.29 4.47
C ILE A 86 2.68 2.66 5.08
N ASP A 87 2.77 2.68 6.39
CA ASP A 87 3.94 2.18 7.13
C ASP A 87 3.91 0.68 7.35
N GLN A 88 2.72 0.13 7.61
CA GLN A 88 2.51 -1.30 7.81
C GLN A 88 1.20 -1.73 7.18
N TYR A 89 1.22 -2.86 6.53
CA TYR A 89 0.04 -3.52 6.00
C TYR A 89 0.27 -5.02 5.91
N ALA A 90 -0.56 -5.79 6.57
CA ALA A 90 -0.62 -7.24 6.46
C ALA A 90 -2.07 -7.69 6.53
N PHE A 91 -2.48 -8.49 5.57
CA PHE A 91 -3.83 -9.05 5.52
C PHE A 91 -3.74 -10.54 5.20
N ASN A 92 -3.44 -11.32 6.23
CA ASN A 92 -3.39 -12.78 6.16
C ASN A 92 -4.15 -13.39 7.35
N PRO A 93 -5.49 -13.42 7.28
CA PRO A 93 -6.33 -13.88 8.39
C PRO A 93 -6.07 -15.34 8.80
N ALA A 94 -5.73 -16.20 7.83
CA ALA A 94 -5.47 -17.61 8.10
C ALA A 94 -4.27 -17.83 9.02
N GLU A 95 -3.26 -16.97 8.93
CA GLU A 95 -2.06 -16.98 9.77
C GLU A 95 -2.14 -16.00 10.95
N LYS A 96 -3.29 -15.34 11.14
CA LYS A 96 -3.50 -14.26 12.14
C LYS A 96 -2.49 -13.12 12.01
N ASP A 97 -1.97 -12.92 10.81
CA ASP A 97 -1.07 -11.82 10.50
C ASP A 97 -1.88 -10.65 9.93
N LEU A 98 -2.17 -9.71 10.80
CA LEU A 98 -3.01 -8.54 10.53
C LEU A 98 -2.32 -7.29 11.05
N SER A 99 -2.15 -6.29 10.20
CA SER A 99 -1.59 -5.00 10.58
C SER A 99 -1.98 -3.94 9.56
N PHE A 100 -2.31 -2.75 10.03
CA PHE A 100 -2.53 -1.59 9.17
C PHE A 100 -2.16 -0.32 9.90
N VAL A 101 -1.00 0.23 9.58
CA VAL A 101 -0.54 1.51 10.13
C VAL A 101 -0.36 2.51 9.02
N THR A 102 -1.10 3.59 9.11
CA THR A 102 -1.05 4.72 8.19
C THR A 102 -0.41 5.91 8.90
N ARG A 103 0.47 6.63 8.24
CA ARG A 103 1.06 7.87 8.76
C ARG A 103 0.51 9.05 7.99
N VAL A 104 -0.04 10.03 8.70
CA VAL A 104 -0.45 11.31 8.15
C VAL A 104 0.45 12.40 8.73
N SER A 105 1.29 12.99 7.90
CA SER A 105 2.20 14.05 8.31
C SER A 105 1.54 15.42 8.24
N GLN A 106 0.57 15.56 7.34
CA GLN A 106 -0.13 16.81 7.07
C GLN A 106 -1.43 16.51 6.33
N GLY A 107 -2.46 17.30 6.55
CA GLY A 107 -3.69 17.28 5.76
C GLY A 107 -4.83 16.50 6.40
N THR A 108 -5.69 15.94 5.57
CA THR A 108 -6.95 15.32 5.98
C THR A 108 -7.08 13.91 5.40
N LEU A 109 -7.44 12.96 6.26
CA LEU A 109 -7.73 11.59 5.89
C LEU A 109 -9.09 11.18 6.43
N TYR A 110 -10.00 10.78 5.55
CA TYR A 110 -11.23 10.11 5.92
C TYR A 110 -11.05 8.60 5.74
N TYR A 111 -11.33 7.85 6.80
CA TYR A 111 -11.03 6.43 6.89
C TYR A 111 -12.30 5.62 7.15
N VAL A 112 -12.54 4.61 6.33
CA VAL A 112 -13.61 3.63 6.53
C VAL A 112 -12.96 2.26 6.74
N SER A 113 -13.10 1.72 7.93
CA SER A 113 -12.48 0.47 8.35
C SER A 113 -12.92 -0.74 7.51
N GLY A 114 -11.97 -1.58 7.17
CA GLY A 114 -12.20 -2.84 6.48
C GLY A 114 -12.07 -4.06 7.39
N MET A 115 -11.63 -5.17 6.82
CA MET A 115 -11.58 -6.46 7.51
C MET A 115 -10.50 -6.53 8.59
N ILE A 116 -9.35 -5.89 8.40
CA ILE A 116 -8.28 -5.90 9.42
C ILE A 116 -8.80 -5.33 10.74
N ALA A 117 -9.48 -4.18 10.69
CA ALA A 117 -10.05 -3.56 11.89
C ALA A 117 -11.18 -4.38 12.51
N LYS A 118 -11.97 -5.07 11.69
CA LYS A 118 -13.05 -5.95 12.17
C LYS A 118 -12.52 -7.17 12.89
N LEU A 119 -11.43 -7.74 12.39
CA LEU A 119 -10.80 -8.93 12.94
C LEU A 119 -9.87 -8.63 14.10
N SER A 120 -9.21 -7.47 14.08
CA SER A 120 -8.20 -7.11 15.07
C SER A 120 -8.04 -5.59 15.19
N LYS A 121 -8.89 -4.98 16.01
CA LYS A 121 -8.93 -3.50 16.18
C LYS A 121 -7.61 -2.91 16.65
N ASP A 122 -6.90 -3.61 17.52
CA ASP A 122 -5.62 -3.20 18.10
C ASP A 122 -4.46 -3.21 17.12
N LYS A 123 -4.66 -3.77 15.92
CA LYS A 123 -3.67 -3.81 14.84
C LYS A 123 -3.80 -2.67 13.83
N VAL A 124 -4.77 -1.79 14.02
CA VAL A 124 -5.01 -0.65 13.14
C VAL A 124 -4.73 0.65 13.88
N ALA A 125 -3.91 1.49 13.30
CA ALA A 125 -3.56 2.79 13.88
C ALA A 125 -3.25 3.82 12.80
N VAL A 126 -3.42 5.09 13.15
CA VAL A 126 -2.96 6.22 12.36
C VAL A 126 -1.91 6.98 13.16
N ALA A 127 -0.70 7.06 12.63
CA ALA A 127 0.37 7.84 13.21
C ALA A 127 0.33 9.27 12.70
N THR A 128 0.47 10.24 13.59
CA THR A 128 0.56 11.67 13.27
C THR A 128 1.78 12.27 13.95
N PRO A 129 2.20 13.49 13.61
CA PRO A 129 3.31 14.15 14.31
C PRO A 129 3.07 14.34 15.81
N GLU A 130 1.80 14.37 16.25
CA GLU A 130 1.42 14.59 17.65
C GLU A 130 1.24 13.28 18.43
N GLY A 131 1.22 12.14 17.75
CA GLY A 131 1.05 10.84 18.38
C GLY A 131 0.33 9.83 17.50
N THR A 132 0.08 8.64 18.06
CA THR A 132 -0.60 7.56 17.35
C THR A 132 -2.03 7.44 17.84
N ILE A 133 -2.96 7.37 16.90
CA ILE A 133 -4.39 7.24 17.14
C ILE A 133 -4.77 5.77 16.93
N GLY A 134 -5.28 5.13 17.99
CA GLY A 134 -5.92 3.83 17.87
C GLY A 134 -7.33 3.98 17.28
N ILE A 135 -7.74 3.00 16.49
CA ILE A 135 -9.00 3.05 15.77
C ILE A 135 -10.12 2.43 16.61
N ARG A 136 -11.14 3.22 16.85
CA ARG A 136 -12.43 2.76 17.40
C ARG A 136 -13.54 3.19 16.47
N GLY A 137 -14.41 2.23 16.10
CA GLY A 137 -15.52 2.47 15.18
C GLY A 137 -15.17 2.17 13.73
N THR A 138 -16.13 2.41 12.84
CA THR A 138 -16.05 2.04 11.43
C THR A 138 -15.63 3.19 10.52
N ARG A 139 -15.82 4.43 10.99
CA ARG A 139 -15.54 5.65 10.21
C ARG A 139 -14.96 6.72 11.10
N PHE A 140 -13.96 7.42 10.63
CA PHE A 140 -13.38 8.56 11.34
C PHE A 140 -12.65 9.49 10.38
N LEU A 141 -12.44 10.71 10.83
CA LEU A 141 -11.70 11.74 10.14
C LEU A 141 -10.47 12.13 10.95
N VAL A 142 -9.32 12.16 10.28
CA VAL A 142 -8.07 12.65 10.87
C VAL A 142 -7.68 13.94 10.14
N LYS A 143 -7.41 14.98 10.91
CA LYS A 143 -6.88 16.24 10.38
C LYS A 143 -5.59 16.58 11.10
N VAL A 144 -4.56 16.86 10.33
CA VAL A 144 -3.23 17.29 10.79
C VAL A 144 -2.93 18.64 10.17
N ASP A 145 -2.74 19.63 10.99
CA ASP A 145 -2.44 21.01 10.56
C ASP A 145 -0.94 21.18 10.20
#